data_cf91bee9c411f7fe51dd3cd307ac220a
#
_entry.id   cf91bee9c411f7fe51dd3cd307ac220a
#
_cell.length_a   1.000
_cell.length_b   1.000
_cell.length_c   1.000
_cell.angle_alpha   90.00
_cell.angle_beta   90.00
_cell.angle_gamma   90.00
#
_symmetry.space_group_name_H-M   'P 1'
#
loop_
_entity.id
_entity.type
_entity.pdbx_description
1 polymer ?
#
loop_
_entity_poly.entity_id
_entity_poly.type
_entity_poly.pdbx_seq_one_letter_code
_entity_poly.pdbx_strand_id
1 'polypeptide(L)'
;MTVDEISLITKNAIHVFKELLDYENFKMSVKQNGIMGTQYQFKNISVLTGITEIYITPVIDTAPDGTIVKGLKIDHIITSSPGIGIGAKLIAILSRICGLFELDLCLWSEDNKRLKKWYRKLGFKENHTNSIGETLFILKGYNYKNVMDLLGKDKILGCSKIATTMEITDKYLEVIYNDFYKD
;
A
#
# COMPACT_ATOMS: atom_id res chain seq x y z
N MET A 1 10.20 -5.26 18.89
CA MET A 1 9.00 -4.46 18.63
C MET A 1 7.81 -5.21 19.20
N THR A 2 7.13 -4.63 20.18
CA THR A 2 5.93 -5.22 20.82
C THR A 2 4.71 -5.06 19.91
N VAL A 3 3.60 -5.76 20.24
CA VAL A 3 2.34 -5.61 19.50
C VAL A 3 1.80 -4.18 19.58
N ASP A 4 1.94 -3.54 20.74
CA ASP A 4 1.47 -2.17 20.94
C ASP A 4 2.29 -1.16 20.13
N GLU A 5 3.62 -1.33 20.07
CA GLU A 5 4.50 -0.52 19.21
C GLU A 5 4.12 -0.66 17.74
N ILE A 6 3.89 -1.88 17.25
CA ILE A 6 3.47 -2.11 15.86
C ILE A 6 2.10 -1.48 15.60
N SER A 7 1.15 -1.59 16.54
CA SER A 7 -0.17 -0.96 16.42
C SER A 7 -0.07 0.56 16.31
N LEU A 8 0.81 1.18 17.09
CA LEU A 8 1.04 2.62 17.02
C LEU A 8 1.67 3.02 15.69
N ILE A 9 2.71 2.30 15.26
CA ILE A 9 3.42 2.58 14.00
C ILE A 9 2.48 2.42 12.80
N THR A 10 1.64 1.38 12.78
CA THR A 10 0.67 1.19 11.68
C THR A 10 -0.39 2.29 11.65
N LYS A 11 -0.85 2.78 12.80
CA LYS A 11 -1.76 3.93 12.87
C LYS A 11 -1.11 5.20 12.30
N ASN A 12 0.15 5.45 12.64
CA ASN A 12 0.91 6.58 12.12
C ASN A 12 1.10 6.47 10.60
N ALA A 13 1.44 5.28 10.09
CA ALA A 13 1.55 5.03 8.65
C ALA A 13 0.22 5.29 7.91
N ILE A 14 -0.91 4.87 8.47
CA ILE A 14 -2.24 5.13 7.93
C ILE A 14 -2.57 6.62 7.97
N HIS A 15 -2.20 7.31 9.04
CA HIS A 15 -2.40 8.76 9.14
C HIS A 15 -1.63 9.50 8.04
N VAL A 16 -0.36 9.16 7.84
CA VAL A 16 0.46 9.73 6.75
C VAL A 16 -0.18 9.44 5.38
N PHE A 17 -0.64 8.22 5.16
CA PHE A 17 -1.33 7.87 3.92
C PHE A 17 -2.61 8.68 3.71
N LYS A 18 -3.39 8.88 4.77
CA LYS A 18 -4.58 9.74 4.74
C LYS A 18 -4.24 11.17 4.33
N GLU A 19 -3.26 11.79 4.99
CA GLU A 19 -2.85 13.18 4.68
C GLU A 19 -2.43 13.32 3.22
N LEU A 20 -1.65 12.36 2.69
CA LEU A 20 -1.26 12.37 1.27
C LEU A 20 -2.45 12.20 0.33
N LEU A 21 -3.40 11.34 0.66
CA LEU A 21 -4.58 11.11 -0.17
C LEU A 21 -5.62 12.23 -0.07
N ASP A 22 -5.67 12.99 1.02
CA ASP A 22 -6.54 14.16 1.14
C ASP A 22 -6.21 15.22 0.07
N TYR A 23 -4.94 15.40 -0.31
CA TYR A 23 -4.53 16.24 -1.45
C TYR A 23 -5.06 15.77 -2.80
N GLU A 24 -5.37 14.49 -2.92
CA GLU A 24 -5.95 13.87 -4.13
C GLU A 24 -7.48 13.71 -4.01
N ASN A 25 -8.12 14.38 -3.04
CA ASN A 25 -9.55 14.33 -2.77
C ASN A 25 -10.10 12.93 -2.41
N PHE A 26 -9.29 12.07 -1.82
CA PHE A 26 -9.80 10.84 -1.22
C PHE A 26 -10.42 11.14 0.13
N LYS A 27 -11.52 10.46 0.43
CA LYS A 27 -12.16 10.50 1.74
C LYS A 27 -11.96 9.18 2.45
N MET A 28 -11.54 9.25 3.71
CA MET A 28 -11.35 8.08 4.55
C MET A 28 -12.63 7.76 5.34
N SER A 29 -12.96 6.49 5.42
CA SER A 29 -13.89 5.92 6.38
C SER A 29 -13.27 4.73 7.10
N VAL A 30 -13.75 4.45 8.30
CA VAL A 30 -13.22 3.39 9.16
C VAL A 30 -14.34 2.40 9.46
N LYS A 31 -14.05 1.12 9.28
CA LYS A 31 -14.97 0.02 9.63
C LYS A 31 -14.33 -0.86 10.68
N GLN A 32 -15.09 -1.22 11.70
CA GLN A 32 -14.71 -2.23 12.67
C GLN A 32 -15.27 -3.58 12.21
N ASN A 33 -14.38 -4.50 11.87
CA ASN A 33 -14.75 -5.82 11.33
C ASN A 33 -14.58 -6.93 12.38
N GLY A 34 -15.05 -6.73 13.60
CA GLY A 34 -15.03 -7.75 14.65
C GLY A 34 -13.62 -8.39 14.81
N ILE A 35 -13.52 -9.69 14.51
CA ILE A 35 -12.27 -10.47 14.64
C ILE A 35 -11.18 -10.00 13.65
N MET A 36 -11.56 -9.41 12.51
CA MET A 36 -10.60 -8.95 11.48
C MET A 36 -9.97 -7.59 11.81
N GLY A 37 -10.39 -6.94 12.89
CA GLY A 37 -9.84 -5.67 13.33
C GLY A 37 -10.38 -4.46 12.56
N THR A 38 -9.59 -3.38 12.54
CA THR A 38 -9.99 -2.11 11.94
C THR A 38 -9.59 -2.07 10.47
N GLN A 39 -10.56 -1.86 9.58
CA GLN A 39 -10.33 -1.65 8.15
C GLN A 39 -10.51 -0.17 7.81
N TYR A 40 -9.59 0.37 7.04
CA TYR A 40 -9.60 1.74 6.54
C TYR A 40 -9.92 1.73 5.05
N GLN A 41 -10.98 2.43 4.67
CA GLN A 41 -11.37 2.62 3.28
C GLN A 41 -11.04 4.06 2.85
N PHE A 42 -10.32 4.21 1.75
CA PHE A 42 -10.08 5.48 1.09
C PHE A 42 -10.79 5.48 -0.25
N LYS A 43 -11.63 6.48 -0.49
CA LYS A 43 -12.47 6.58 -1.68
C LYS A 43 -12.33 7.93 -2.34
N ASN A 44 -12.09 7.94 -3.64
CA ASN A 44 -12.17 9.10 -4.51
C ASN A 44 -13.27 8.90 -5.55
N ILE A 45 -14.01 9.97 -5.85
CA ILE A 45 -14.96 10.02 -6.95
C ILE A 45 -14.57 11.20 -7.83
N SER A 46 -14.06 10.90 -9.02
CA SER A 46 -13.59 11.89 -9.98
C SER A 46 -14.42 11.83 -11.26
N VAL A 47 -14.72 12.98 -11.81
CA VAL A 47 -15.42 13.07 -13.12
C VAL A 47 -14.57 12.44 -14.24
N LEU A 48 -13.24 12.52 -14.13
CA LEU A 48 -12.31 12.03 -15.15
C LEU A 48 -11.98 10.55 -15.02
N THR A 49 -11.85 10.04 -13.80
CA THR A 49 -11.35 8.68 -13.52
C THR A 49 -12.40 7.76 -12.91
N GLY A 50 -13.60 8.31 -12.63
CA GLY A 50 -14.65 7.57 -11.96
C GLY A 50 -14.35 7.28 -10.50
N ILE A 51 -14.73 6.10 -10.03
CA ILE A 51 -14.55 5.69 -8.64
C ILE A 51 -13.22 4.97 -8.49
N THR A 52 -12.46 5.35 -7.47
CA THR A 52 -11.27 4.63 -7.00
C THR A 52 -11.39 4.40 -5.51
N GLU A 53 -11.22 3.16 -5.07
CA GLU A 53 -11.25 2.77 -3.67
C GLU A 53 -10.06 1.90 -3.33
N ILE A 54 -9.48 2.08 -2.15
CA ILE A 54 -8.50 1.17 -1.57
C ILE A 54 -8.90 0.85 -0.13
N TYR A 55 -8.81 -0.42 0.23
CA TYR A 55 -9.11 -0.93 1.56
C TYR A 55 -7.84 -1.48 2.18
N ILE A 56 -7.52 -1.03 3.39
CA ILE A 56 -6.28 -1.36 4.09
C ILE A 56 -6.61 -1.80 5.52
N THR A 57 -5.99 -2.88 5.96
CA THR A 57 -6.08 -3.39 7.32
C THR A 57 -4.68 -3.51 7.93
N PRO A 58 -4.41 -2.97 9.13
CA PRO A 58 -3.21 -3.30 9.89
C PRO A 58 -3.16 -4.80 10.16
N VAL A 59 -1.97 -5.40 10.01
CA VAL A 59 -1.79 -6.83 10.19
C VAL A 59 -0.53 -7.13 11.01
N ILE A 60 -0.69 -8.07 11.96
CA ILE A 60 0.41 -8.77 12.61
C ILE A 60 0.02 -10.25 12.54
N ASP A 61 0.66 -10.98 11.66
CA ASP A 61 0.27 -12.37 11.38
C ASP A 61 1.50 -13.21 11.01
N THR A 62 1.34 -14.52 11.07
CA THR A 62 2.35 -15.46 10.61
C THR A 62 1.84 -16.12 9.33
N ALA A 63 2.56 -15.88 8.24
CA ALA A 63 2.27 -16.53 6.97
C ALA A 63 2.48 -18.06 7.06
N PRO A 64 1.87 -18.86 6.18
CA PRO A 64 1.95 -20.32 6.23
C PRO A 64 3.36 -20.92 6.21
N ASP A 65 4.33 -20.20 5.66
CA ASP A 65 5.75 -20.60 5.65
C ASP A 65 6.51 -20.21 6.94
N GLY A 66 5.81 -19.66 7.94
CA GLY A 66 6.39 -19.16 9.18
C GLY A 66 6.90 -17.71 9.12
N THR A 67 6.82 -17.04 7.96
CA THR A 67 7.21 -15.63 7.84
C THR A 67 6.27 -14.75 8.66
N ILE A 68 6.84 -13.94 9.57
CA ILE A 68 6.06 -12.97 10.32
C ILE A 68 5.86 -11.74 9.42
N VAL A 69 4.60 -11.33 9.26
CA VAL A 69 4.17 -10.13 8.55
C VAL A 69 3.74 -9.10 9.57
N LYS A 70 4.34 -7.93 9.56
CA LYS A 70 4.06 -6.82 10.46
C LYS A 70 3.87 -5.57 9.63
N GLY A 71 2.64 -5.12 9.45
CA GLY A 71 2.44 -3.95 8.61
C GLY A 71 1.02 -3.71 8.15
N LEU A 72 0.86 -3.48 6.87
CA LEU A 72 -0.42 -3.17 6.23
C LEU A 72 -0.79 -4.23 5.20
N LYS A 73 -2.04 -4.66 5.24
CA LYS A 73 -2.63 -5.53 4.22
C LYS A 73 -3.54 -4.71 3.32
N ILE A 74 -3.33 -4.79 2.02
CA ILE A 74 -4.27 -4.30 1.03
C ILE A 74 -5.33 -5.38 0.84
N ASP A 75 -6.57 -5.09 1.26
CA ASP A 75 -7.68 -6.02 1.07
C ASP A 75 -8.23 -5.93 -0.35
N HIS A 76 -8.44 -4.71 -0.85
CA HIS A 76 -8.95 -4.46 -2.20
C HIS A 76 -8.41 -3.16 -2.76
N ILE A 77 -8.22 -3.13 -4.08
CA ILE A 77 -8.09 -1.91 -4.88
C ILE A 77 -9.12 -2.01 -6.00
N ILE A 78 -10.06 -1.09 -6.02
CA ILE A 78 -11.14 -1.03 -6.99
C ILE A 78 -10.99 0.27 -7.78
N THR A 79 -11.06 0.19 -9.10
CA THR A 79 -11.09 1.37 -9.96
C THR A 79 -12.06 1.14 -11.12
N SER A 80 -12.89 2.12 -11.42
CA SER A 80 -13.75 2.09 -12.60
C SER A 80 -13.00 2.38 -13.91
N SER A 81 -11.76 2.85 -13.82
CA SER A 81 -10.89 3.10 -14.98
C SER A 81 -9.59 2.30 -14.85
N PRO A 82 -9.62 0.99 -15.14
CA PRO A 82 -8.43 0.16 -15.08
C PRO A 82 -7.43 0.54 -16.18
N GLY A 83 -6.14 0.34 -15.90
CA GLY A 83 -5.06 0.56 -16.88
C GLY A 83 -4.48 1.97 -16.91
N ILE A 84 -5.05 2.94 -16.19
CA ILE A 84 -4.51 4.32 -16.12
C ILE A 84 -3.49 4.53 -14.97
N GLY A 85 -3.07 3.46 -14.32
CA GLY A 85 -1.97 3.47 -13.35
C GLY A 85 -2.33 3.88 -11.92
N ILE A 86 -3.60 4.16 -11.60
CA ILE A 86 -4.01 4.61 -10.26
C ILE A 86 -3.66 3.56 -9.19
N GLY A 87 -3.94 2.29 -9.44
CA GLY A 87 -3.62 1.21 -8.49
C GLY A 87 -2.11 1.12 -8.20
N ALA A 88 -1.28 1.27 -9.23
CA ALA A 88 0.17 1.28 -9.07
C ALA A 88 0.65 2.50 -8.26
N LYS A 89 0.07 3.68 -8.49
CA LYS A 89 0.34 4.88 -7.71
C LYS A 89 0.03 4.67 -6.23
N LEU A 90 -1.13 4.12 -5.91
CA LEU A 90 -1.52 3.85 -4.52
C LEU A 90 -0.58 2.85 -3.84
N ILE A 91 -0.21 1.76 -4.54
CA ILE A 91 0.75 0.79 -4.03
C ILE A 91 2.12 1.43 -3.82
N ALA A 92 2.57 2.29 -4.73
CA ALA A 92 3.85 2.98 -4.60
C ALA A 92 3.90 3.89 -3.37
N ILE A 93 2.85 4.68 -3.16
CA ILE A 93 2.74 5.54 -1.97
C ILE A 93 2.76 4.70 -0.69
N LEU A 94 1.94 3.64 -0.63
CA LEU A 94 1.91 2.74 0.52
C LEU A 94 3.24 2.03 0.75
N SER A 95 3.88 1.54 -0.30
CA SER A 95 5.18 0.86 -0.19
C SER A 95 6.25 1.78 0.38
N ARG A 96 6.22 3.06 0.00
CA ARG A 96 7.15 4.04 0.50
C ARG A 96 6.89 4.39 1.97
N ILE A 97 5.63 4.56 2.34
CA ILE A 97 5.25 4.76 3.75
C ILE A 97 5.66 3.54 4.58
N CYS A 98 5.34 2.33 4.12
CA CYS A 98 5.75 1.11 4.79
C CYS A 98 7.27 1.03 4.95
N GLY A 99 8.03 1.39 3.90
CA GLY A 99 9.50 1.45 3.96
C GLY A 99 10.02 2.43 5.01
N LEU A 100 9.41 3.59 5.12
CA LEU A 100 9.77 4.60 6.11
C LEU A 100 9.56 4.10 7.54
N PHE A 101 8.47 3.40 7.79
CA PHE A 101 8.10 2.88 9.10
C PHE A 101 8.58 1.45 9.35
N GLU A 102 9.40 0.87 8.47
CA GLU A 102 9.89 -0.52 8.52
C GLU A 102 8.76 -1.56 8.62
N LEU A 103 7.63 -1.26 7.97
CA LEU A 103 6.47 -2.12 7.89
C LEU A 103 6.47 -2.96 6.61
N ASP A 104 5.88 -4.14 6.68
CA ASP A 104 5.58 -4.95 5.52
C ASP A 104 4.29 -4.47 4.83
N LEU A 105 4.21 -4.64 3.51
CA LEU A 105 2.98 -4.49 2.75
C LEU A 105 2.60 -5.84 2.15
N CYS A 106 1.39 -6.33 2.42
CA CYS A 106 0.95 -7.60 1.89
C CYS A 106 -0.43 -7.53 1.25
N LEU A 107 -0.74 -8.52 0.42
CA LEU A 107 -2.04 -8.67 -0.22
C LEU A 107 -2.27 -10.13 -0.64
N TRP A 108 -3.53 -10.52 -0.78
CA TRP A 108 -3.92 -11.75 -1.46
C TRP A 108 -4.32 -11.41 -2.90
N SER A 109 -3.68 -12.05 -3.87
CA SER A 109 -4.02 -11.93 -5.29
C SER A 109 -4.91 -13.09 -5.71
N GLU A 110 -6.00 -12.80 -6.38
CA GLU A 110 -6.81 -13.78 -7.08
C GLU A 110 -5.95 -14.67 -7.99
N ASP A 111 -6.47 -15.82 -8.41
CA ASP A 111 -5.82 -16.70 -9.39
C ASP A 111 -5.83 -16.09 -10.80
N ASN A 112 -5.17 -14.97 -10.94
CA ASN A 112 -5.04 -14.21 -12.17
C ASN A 112 -3.56 -14.06 -12.53
N LYS A 113 -3.11 -14.77 -13.57
CA LYS A 113 -1.71 -14.76 -14.03
C LYS A 113 -1.18 -13.36 -14.33
N ARG A 114 -2.04 -12.47 -14.88
CA ARG A 114 -1.65 -11.08 -15.22
C ARG A 114 -1.40 -10.27 -13.96
N LEU A 115 -2.28 -10.36 -12.96
CA LEU A 115 -2.13 -9.67 -11.67
C LEU A 115 -0.90 -10.20 -10.92
N LYS A 116 -0.73 -11.51 -10.82
CA LYS A 116 0.43 -12.13 -10.16
C LYS A 116 1.74 -11.67 -10.80
N LYS A 117 1.82 -11.64 -12.16
CA LYS A 117 2.98 -11.12 -12.89
C LYS A 117 3.22 -9.64 -12.58
N TRP A 118 2.16 -8.85 -12.45
CA TRP A 118 2.26 -7.43 -12.13
C TRP A 118 2.80 -7.20 -10.73
N TYR A 119 2.29 -7.91 -9.69
CA TYR A 119 2.81 -7.81 -8.33
C TYR A 119 4.28 -8.22 -8.23
N ARG A 120 4.70 -9.29 -8.93
CA ARG A 120 6.13 -9.65 -8.99
C ARG A 120 7.00 -8.53 -9.57
N LYS A 121 6.52 -7.85 -10.63
CA LYS A 121 7.23 -6.70 -11.20
C LYS A 121 7.35 -5.53 -10.21
N LEU A 122 6.37 -5.33 -9.35
CA LEU A 122 6.42 -4.34 -8.27
C LEU A 122 7.35 -4.74 -7.11
N GLY A 123 7.95 -5.91 -7.16
CA GLY A 123 8.90 -6.39 -6.15
C GLY A 123 8.27 -7.21 -5.02
N PHE A 124 6.98 -7.49 -5.08
CA PHE A 124 6.35 -8.41 -4.15
C PHE A 124 6.86 -9.83 -4.37
N LYS A 125 7.10 -10.53 -3.27
CA LYS A 125 7.46 -11.95 -3.28
C LYS A 125 6.23 -12.80 -2.97
N GLU A 126 6.07 -13.87 -3.73
CA GLU A 126 5.08 -14.90 -3.42
C GLU A 126 5.51 -15.65 -2.17
N ASN A 127 4.56 -15.84 -1.26
CA ASN A 127 4.78 -16.59 -0.04
C ASN A 127 4.02 -17.91 -0.05
N HIS A 128 2.71 -17.86 -0.28
CA HIS A 128 1.83 -19.02 -0.21
C HIS A 128 0.69 -18.91 -1.22
N THR A 129 0.28 -20.05 -1.77
CA THR A 129 -0.94 -20.15 -2.57
C THR A 129 -1.92 -21.09 -1.86
N ASN A 130 -3.14 -20.58 -1.61
CA ASN A 130 -4.19 -21.37 -0.96
C ASN A 130 -4.87 -22.36 -1.94
N SER A 131 -5.80 -23.17 -1.42
CA SER A 131 -6.50 -24.21 -2.20
C SER A 131 -7.40 -23.70 -3.32
N ILE A 132 -7.78 -22.42 -3.29
CA ILE A 132 -8.60 -21.78 -4.33
C ILE A 132 -7.75 -20.98 -5.33
N GLY A 133 -6.42 -21.11 -5.26
CA GLY A 133 -5.48 -20.48 -6.20
C GLY A 133 -5.08 -19.05 -5.86
N GLU A 134 -5.60 -18.44 -4.78
CA GLU A 134 -5.15 -17.12 -4.34
C GLU A 134 -3.74 -17.20 -3.77
N THR A 135 -2.93 -16.21 -4.08
CA THR A 135 -1.53 -16.14 -3.68
C THR A 135 -1.29 -14.98 -2.74
N LEU A 136 -0.70 -15.24 -1.59
CA LEU A 136 -0.20 -14.22 -0.67
C LEU A 136 1.09 -13.63 -1.23
N PHE A 137 1.10 -12.33 -1.42
CA PHE A 137 2.24 -11.54 -1.82
C PHE A 137 2.69 -10.65 -0.67
N ILE A 138 4.00 -10.60 -0.41
CA ILE A 138 4.61 -9.79 0.64
C ILE A 138 5.71 -8.92 0.03
N LEU A 139 5.65 -7.62 0.28
CA LEU A 139 6.69 -6.66 0.02
C LEU A 139 7.28 -6.23 1.36
N LYS A 140 8.51 -6.58 1.63
CA LYS A 140 9.21 -6.14 2.85
C LYS A 140 9.49 -4.64 2.79
N GLY A 141 9.32 -3.94 3.92
CA GLY A 141 9.46 -2.50 3.99
C GLY A 141 10.78 -1.95 3.42
N TYR A 142 11.87 -2.71 3.52
CA TYR A 142 13.16 -2.33 2.94
C TYR A 142 13.26 -2.54 1.42
N ASN A 143 12.27 -3.20 0.78
CA ASN A 143 12.26 -3.47 -0.67
C ASN A 143 11.46 -2.45 -1.48
N TYR A 144 10.92 -1.40 -0.87
CA TYR A 144 10.11 -0.38 -1.56
C TYR A 144 10.85 0.27 -2.75
N LYS A 145 12.19 0.29 -2.72
CA LYS A 145 13.02 0.84 -3.80
C LYS A 145 12.72 0.21 -5.16
N ASN A 146 12.45 -1.10 -5.19
CA ASN A 146 12.11 -1.79 -6.44
C ASN A 146 10.81 -1.27 -7.05
N VAL A 147 9.82 -0.93 -6.22
CA VAL A 147 8.56 -0.33 -6.66
C VAL A 147 8.82 1.04 -7.26
N MET A 148 9.68 1.83 -6.64
CA MET A 148 10.05 3.17 -7.10
C MET A 148 10.83 3.13 -8.41
N ASP A 149 11.79 2.22 -8.56
CA ASP A 149 12.56 2.06 -9.78
C ASP A 149 11.67 1.65 -10.98
N LEU A 150 10.64 0.86 -10.74
CA LEU A 150 9.67 0.47 -11.77
C LEU A 150 8.77 1.63 -12.17
N LEU A 151 8.35 2.45 -11.23
CA LEU A 151 7.52 3.61 -11.49
C LEU A 151 8.29 4.74 -12.16
N GLY A 152 9.58 4.91 -11.81
CA GLY A 152 10.47 5.89 -12.43
C GLY A 152 10.90 5.54 -13.86
N LYS A 153 10.78 4.28 -14.27
CA LYS A 153 11.10 3.82 -15.64
C LYS A 153 9.97 4.07 -16.65
N ASP A 154 8.99 4.91 -16.31
CA ASP A 154 8.13 5.65 -17.21
C ASP A 154 7.19 4.91 -18.15
N LYS A 155 7.52 3.74 -18.59
CA LYS A 155 6.79 3.08 -19.67
C LYS A 155 5.56 2.32 -19.23
N ILE A 156 5.38 2.12 -17.91
CA ILE A 156 4.23 1.34 -17.41
C ILE A 156 3.02 2.24 -17.16
N LEU A 157 3.22 3.52 -16.91
CA LEU A 157 2.17 4.38 -16.37
C LEU A 157 1.86 5.64 -17.19
N GLY A 158 2.68 6.02 -18.17
CA GLY A 158 2.41 7.16 -19.07
C GLY A 158 2.06 8.47 -18.36
N CYS A 159 2.48 8.66 -17.11
CA CYS A 159 1.95 9.69 -16.24
C CYS A 159 3.05 10.55 -15.59
N SER A 160 3.39 11.68 -16.20
CA SER A 160 4.26 12.71 -15.63
C SER A 160 3.79 13.19 -14.24
N LYS A 161 2.50 13.08 -13.92
CA LYS A 161 1.94 13.41 -12.62
C LYS A 161 2.41 12.50 -11.48
N ILE A 162 2.83 11.27 -11.76
CA ILE A 162 3.32 10.35 -10.72
C ILE A 162 4.67 10.80 -10.20
N ALA A 163 5.58 11.23 -11.07
CA ALA A 163 6.89 11.77 -10.65
C ALA A 163 6.69 12.97 -9.72
N THR A 164 5.84 13.93 -10.09
CA THR A 164 5.55 15.11 -9.26
C THR A 164 4.93 14.74 -7.91
N THR A 165 3.99 13.78 -7.89
CA THR A 165 3.39 13.29 -6.63
C THR A 165 4.41 12.58 -5.75
N MET A 166 5.37 11.86 -6.35
CA MET A 166 6.42 11.18 -5.62
C MET A 166 7.43 12.16 -4.99
N GLU A 167 7.81 13.23 -5.70
CA GLU A 167 8.64 14.30 -5.14
C GLU A 167 7.96 15.02 -3.98
N ILE A 168 6.65 15.30 -4.10
CA ILE A 168 5.87 15.88 -3.01
C ILE A 168 5.79 14.89 -1.83
N THR A 169 5.58 13.61 -2.11
CA THR A 169 5.55 12.56 -1.09
C THR A 169 6.87 12.49 -0.35
N ASP A 170 7.99 12.56 -1.04
CA ASP A 170 9.32 12.53 -0.43
C ASP A 170 9.55 13.69 0.53
N LYS A 171 9.26 14.90 0.09
CA LYS A 171 9.39 16.11 0.92
C LYS A 171 8.46 16.04 2.14
N TYR A 172 7.25 15.56 1.94
CA TYR A 172 6.26 15.46 3.02
C TYR A 172 6.65 14.39 4.05
N LEU A 173 7.12 13.24 3.58
CA LEU A 173 7.61 12.17 4.45
C LEU A 173 8.87 12.58 5.20
N GLU A 174 9.75 13.36 4.59
CA GLU A 174 10.94 13.92 5.25
C GLU A 174 10.56 14.88 6.39
N VAL A 175 9.56 15.74 6.17
CA VAL A 175 9.03 16.64 7.21
C VAL A 175 8.42 15.83 8.34
N ILE A 176 7.54 14.87 8.05
CA ILE A 176 6.90 14.04 9.08
C ILE A 176 7.95 13.22 9.83
N TYR A 177 8.91 12.61 9.15
CA TYR A 177 9.99 11.86 9.80
C TYR A 177 10.76 12.74 10.79
N ASN A 178 11.08 13.97 10.37
CA ASN A 178 11.78 14.90 11.23
C ASN A 178 10.94 15.34 12.43
N ASP A 179 9.63 15.47 12.27
CA ASP A 179 8.72 15.88 13.36
C ASP A 179 8.45 14.75 14.37
N PHE A 180 8.44 13.50 13.93
CA PHE A 180 8.13 12.35 14.79
C PHE A 180 9.35 11.66 15.41
N TYR A 181 10.55 11.82 14.86
CA TYR A 181 11.74 11.05 15.25
C TYR A 181 12.96 11.89 15.65
N LYS A 182 12.82 13.21 15.73
CA LYS A 182 13.91 14.13 16.12
C LYS A 182 13.84 14.63 17.55
N ASP A 183 13.21 13.90 18.46
CA ASP A 183 13.31 14.13 19.92
C ASP A 183 14.37 13.22 20.54
#